data_0af178c4efbedfa57730929d9018695a
#
_entry.id   0af178c4efbedfa57730929d9018695a
#
_cell.length_a   1.000
_cell.length_b   1.000
_cell.length_c   1.000
_cell.angle_alpha   90.00
_cell.angle_beta   90.00
_cell.angle_gamma   90.00
#
_symmetry.space_group_name_H-M   'P 1'
#
loop_
_entity.id
_entity.type
_entity.pdbx_description
1 polymer ?
#
loop_
_entity_poly.entity_id
_entity_poly.type
_entity_poly.pdbx_seq_one_letter_code
_entity_poly.pdbx_strand_id
1 'polypeptide(L)'
;MENLDLRVLADALAWRQQGHPVTLVTLLETWGTSPRPPGALLAFRGDGQFSGSAAGGYAEDDLIARTRAALQLEARSDLPSEIIHALTQEEAERQGLPCGGNLRLVQEPVADAGWIAELLQRTEAHQKVARTLTLATGTVVLREGEAACTERFTFDGLTLTHCLGPRWRVVVVGASQLGQAVAGMARQLDMEVLVCDPRPGYGPERDGPGITRLPGTPDVAVAAAAPDQHTAVLALSHEPALDDPGLYVALQSQAFYIGALGSQRNHTLRKQRMADRYGSTEAELARLIGPAGLKLGGKTPSEMALSIVAQLVQVKNGLATVS
;
A
#
# COMPACT_ATOMS: atom_id res chain seq x y z
N MET A 1 -4.28 0.37 0.27
CA MET A 1 -5.12 0.64 -0.91
C MET A 1 -4.28 1.11 -2.10
N GLU A 2 -3.29 1.97 -1.91
CA GLU A 2 -2.38 2.42 -3.00
C GLU A 2 -1.61 1.28 -3.67
N ASN A 3 -1.23 0.25 -2.92
CA ASN A 3 -0.49 -0.88 -3.47
C ASN A 3 -1.34 -1.80 -4.36
N LEU A 4 -2.66 -1.88 -4.12
CA LEU A 4 -3.57 -2.62 -5.00
C LEU A 4 -3.66 -1.95 -6.37
N ASP A 5 -3.72 -0.60 -6.40
CA ASP A 5 -3.76 0.15 -7.65
C ASP A 5 -2.45 0.02 -8.43
N LEU A 6 -1.29 -0.02 -7.74
CA LEU A 6 0.00 -0.31 -8.38
C LEU A 6 0.06 -1.73 -8.96
N ARG A 7 -0.55 -2.72 -8.30
CA ARG A 7 -0.68 -4.09 -8.82
C ARG A 7 -1.54 -4.12 -10.08
N VAL A 8 -2.67 -3.41 -10.09
CA VAL A 8 -3.53 -3.28 -11.26
C VAL A 8 -2.76 -2.70 -12.45
N LEU A 9 -1.94 -1.67 -12.22
CA LEU A 9 -1.09 -1.09 -13.26
C LEU A 9 -0.01 -2.06 -13.72
N ALA A 10 0.60 -2.84 -12.83
CA ALA A 10 1.59 -3.84 -13.21
C ALA A 10 0.98 -4.95 -14.07
N ASP A 11 -0.22 -5.43 -13.74
CA ASP A 11 -0.95 -6.41 -14.55
C ASP A 11 -1.32 -5.82 -15.92
N ALA A 12 -1.79 -4.57 -15.96
CA ALA A 12 -2.10 -3.86 -17.19
C ALA A 12 -0.87 -3.72 -18.10
N LEU A 13 0.30 -3.38 -17.52
CA LEU A 13 1.56 -3.31 -18.26
C LEU A 13 1.96 -4.68 -18.82
N ALA A 14 1.91 -5.72 -17.99
CA ALA A 14 2.24 -7.08 -18.42
C ALA A 14 1.36 -7.55 -19.58
N TRP A 15 0.04 -7.29 -19.52
CA TRP A 15 -0.88 -7.63 -20.61
C TRP A 15 -0.59 -6.84 -21.90
N ARG A 16 -0.26 -5.53 -21.77
CA ARG A 16 0.13 -4.73 -22.95
C ARG A 16 1.42 -5.23 -23.59
N GLN A 17 2.41 -5.62 -22.78
CA GLN A 17 3.67 -6.22 -23.26
C GLN A 17 3.46 -7.56 -23.96
N GLN A 18 2.42 -8.31 -23.57
CA GLN A 18 2.00 -9.56 -24.24
C GLN A 18 1.15 -9.31 -25.51
N GLY A 19 0.92 -8.05 -25.89
CA GLY A 19 0.16 -7.68 -27.07
C GLY A 19 -1.36 -7.63 -26.88
N HIS A 20 -1.85 -7.81 -25.65
CA HIS A 20 -3.28 -7.72 -25.38
C HIS A 20 -3.75 -6.27 -25.31
N PRO A 21 -4.95 -5.96 -25.83
CA PRO A 21 -5.58 -4.68 -25.56
C PRO A 21 -6.00 -4.61 -24.10
N VAL A 22 -5.79 -3.43 -23.49
CA VAL A 22 -6.11 -3.17 -22.10
C VAL A 22 -6.95 -1.91 -21.97
N THR A 23 -7.94 -1.95 -21.10
CA THR A 23 -8.73 -0.81 -20.69
C THR A 23 -8.58 -0.63 -19.18
N LEU A 24 -8.19 0.57 -18.73
CA LEU A 24 -8.25 0.95 -17.32
C LEU A 24 -9.59 1.56 -17.01
N VAL A 25 -10.10 1.29 -15.81
CA VAL A 25 -11.30 1.91 -15.27
C VAL A 25 -10.94 2.55 -13.94
N THR A 26 -11.21 3.85 -13.81
CA THR A 26 -10.98 4.61 -12.59
C THR A 26 -12.31 5.00 -11.96
N LEU A 27 -12.48 4.73 -10.67
CA LEU A 27 -13.64 5.14 -9.90
C LEU A 27 -13.56 6.64 -9.61
N LEU A 28 -14.56 7.40 -10.05
CA LEU A 28 -14.68 8.84 -9.78
C LEU A 28 -15.48 9.12 -8.51
N GLU A 29 -16.68 8.55 -8.44
CA GLU A 29 -17.62 8.74 -7.34
C GLU A 29 -18.41 7.47 -7.08
N THR A 30 -18.74 7.27 -5.80
CA THR A 30 -19.67 6.24 -5.35
C THR A 30 -20.81 6.88 -4.59
N TRP A 31 -22.05 6.45 -4.84
CA TRP A 31 -23.17 6.75 -3.98
C TRP A 31 -23.55 5.50 -3.20
N GLY A 32 -23.62 5.62 -1.87
CA GLY A 32 -23.85 4.50 -0.97
C GLY A 32 -22.58 4.00 -0.27
N THR A 33 -22.61 2.78 0.24
CA THR A 33 -21.53 2.15 1.01
C THR A 33 -20.55 1.38 0.14
N SER A 34 -19.89 2.04 -0.80
CA SER A 34 -18.82 1.38 -1.55
C SER A 34 -17.59 1.16 -0.66
N PRO A 35 -16.98 -0.02 -0.67
CA PRO A 35 -15.76 -0.30 0.08
C PRO A 35 -14.50 0.36 -0.52
N ARG A 36 -14.60 0.87 -1.75
CA ARG A 36 -13.47 1.47 -2.47
C ARG A 36 -13.62 2.99 -2.57
N PRO A 37 -12.57 3.75 -2.28
CA PRO A 37 -12.60 5.21 -2.42
C PRO A 37 -12.44 5.65 -3.88
N PRO A 38 -12.78 6.91 -4.22
CA PRO A 38 -12.42 7.53 -5.48
C PRO A 38 -10.93 7.35 -5.80
N GLY A 39 -10.61 7.15 -7.08
CA GLY A 39 -9.28 6.80 -7.55
C GLY A 39 -8.99 5.29 -7.59
N ALA A 40 -9.86 4.43 -7.05
CA ALA A 40 -9.65 2.99 -7.17
C ALA A 40 -9.60 2.53 -8.63
N LEU A 41 -8.65 1.64 -8.94
CA LEU A 41 -8.38 1.16 -10.30
C LEU A 41 -8.89 -0.26 -10.51
N LEU A 42 -9.32 -0.50 -11.76
CA LEU A 42 -9.64 -1.79 -12.32
C LEU A 42 -9.05 -1.85 -13.74
N ALA A 43 -8.43 -2.95 -14.12
CA ALA A 43 -7.92 -3.15 -15.47
C ALA A 43 -8.64 -4.33 -16.13
N PHE A 44 -9.01 -4.16 -17.40
CA PHE A 44 -9.59 -5.22 -18.23
C PHE A 44 -8.66 -5.53 -19.38
N ARG A 45 -8.42 -6.82 -19.58
CA ARG A 45 -7.79 -7.35 -20.78
C ARG A 45 -8.84 -7.64 -21.86
N GLY A 46 -8.49 -7.55 -23.11
CA GLY A 46 -9.42 -7.68 -24.24
C GLY A 46 -10.20 -9.00 -24.32
N ASP A 47 -9.74 -10.07 -23.68
CA ASP A 47 -10.44 -11.35 -23.56
C ASP A 47 -11.38 -11.43 -22.33
N GLY A 48 -11.48 -10.34 -21.56
CA GLY A 48 -12.33 -10.24 -20.39
C GLY A 48 -11.68 -10.66 -19.05
N GLN A 49 -10.37 -10.99 -19.04
CA GLN A 49 -9.65 -11.10 -17.78
C GLN A 49 -9.54 -9.70 -17.15
N PHE A 50 -9.58 -9.64 -15.82
CA PHE A 50 -9.50 -8.37 -15.09
C PHE A 50 -8.57 -8.46 -13.88
N SER A 51 -8.12 -7.31 -13.40
CA SER A 51 -7.34 -7.12 -12.17
C SER A 51 -7.85 -5.90 -11.43
N GLY A 52 -7.87 -5.96 -10.11
CA GLY A 52 -8.33 -4.89 -9.25
C GLY A 52 -9.78 -5.00 -8.83
N SER A 53 -10.29 -3.93 -8.19
CA SER A 53 -11.68 -3.82 -7.74
C SER A 53 -12.08 -2.34 -7.67
N ALA A 54 -13.22 -2.00 -8.25
CA ALA A 54 -13.75 -0.63 -8.23
C ALA A 54 -14.82 -0.42 -7.14
N ALA A 55 -15.69 -1.40 -6.91
CA ALA A 55 -16.83 -1.25 -6.00
C ALA A 55 -16.98 -2.39 -5.00
N GLY A 56 -16.51 -3.59 -5.35
CA GLY A 56 -16.77 -4.82 -4.60
C GLY A 56 -18.20 -5.36 -4.77
N GLY A 57 -18.31 -6.69 -4.78
CA GLY A 57 -19.62 -7.35 -4.86
C GLY A 57 -20.31 -7.27 -6.22
N TYR A 58 -21.64 -7.30 -6.18
CA TYR A 58 -22.48 -7.44 -7.38
C TYR A 58 -22.31 -6.30 -8.43
N ALA A 59 -22.16 -5.05 -7.98
CA ALA A 59 -21.95 -3.91 -8.89
C ALA A 59 -20.68 -4.10 -9.75
N GLU A 60 -19.72 -4.82 -9.22
CA GLU A 60 -18.48 -5.17 -9.90
C GLU A 60 -18.69 -6.26 -10.94
N ASP A 61 -19.47 -7.30 -10.61
CA ASP A 61 -19.81 -8.39 -11.55
C ASP A 61 -20.58 -7.88 -12.77
N ASP A 62 -21.54 -6.97 -12.56
CA ASP A 62 -22.29 -6.35 -13.66
C ASP A 62 -21.42 -5.40 -14.49
N LEU A 63 -20.55 -4.61 -13.85
CA LEU A 63 -19.55 -3.78 -14.53
C LEU A 63 -18.60 -4.64 -15.38
N ILE A 64 -18.13 -5.76 -14.84
CA ILE A 64 -17.31 -6.73 -15.55
C ILE A 64 -18.05 -7.29 -16.76
N ALA A 65 -19.31 -7.72 -16.58
CA ALA A 65 -20.14 -8.29 -17.66
C ALA A 65 -20.38 -7.27 -18.78
N ARG A 66 -20.74 -6.02 -18.44
CA ARG A 66 -20.96 -4.94 -19.42
C ARG A 66 -19.68 -4.54 -20.13
N THR A 67 -18.57 -4.43 -19.42
CA THR A 67 -17.27 -4.10 -20.03
C THR A 67 -16.84 -5.21 -20.99
N ARG A 68 -17.01 -6.48 -20.61
CA ARG A 68 -16.76 -7.62 -21.51
C ARG A 68 -17.63 -7.57 -22.78
N ALA A 69 -18.92 -7.29 -22.63
CA ALA A 69 -19.83 -7.16 -23.77
C ALA A 69 -19.42 -6.01 -24.69
N ALA A 70 -19.07 -4.85 -24.14
CA ALA A 70 -18.59 -3.70 -24.91
C ALA A 70 -17.28 -3.99 -25.66
N LEU A 71 -16.35 -4.73 -25.04
CA LEU A 71 -15.09 -5.16 -25.65
C LEU A 71 -15.31 -6.14 -26.82
N GLN A 72 -16.36 -6.97 -26.78
CA GLN A 72 -16.72 -7.92 -27.84
C GLN A 72 -17.40 -7.25 -29.03
N LEU A 73 -18.09 -6.12 -28.84
CA LEU A 73 -18.84 -5.43 -29.89
C LEU A 73 -17.98 -4.52 -30.80
N GLU A 74 -16.65 -4.54 -30.66
CA GLU A 74 -15.71 -3.69 -31.43
C GLU A 74 -16.00 -2.17 -31.35
N ALA A 75 -16.95 -1.75 -30.52
CA ALA A 75 -17.28 -0.35 -30.28
C ALA A 75 -16.28 0.31 -29.31
N ARG A 76 -14.98 0.20 -29.66
CA ARG A 76 -13.92 0.80 -28.84
C ARG A 76 -13.80 2.28 -29.19
N SER A 77 -14.03 3.15 -28.22
CA SER A 77 -13.51 4.51 -28.29
C SER A 77 -11.99 4.45 -28.10
N ASP A 78 -11.23 5.10 -28.95
CA ASP A 78 -9.80 5.28 -28.75
C ASP A 78 -9.48 6.34 -27.68
N LEU A 79 -10.49 7.05 -27.20
CA LEU A 79 -10.38 8.12 -26.21
C LEU A 79 -11.05 7.70 -24.88
N PRO A 80 -10.55 8.22 -23.76
CA PRO A 80 -11.18 8.07 -22.46
C PRO A 80 -12.61 8.61 -22.46
N SER A 81 -13.50 7.94 -21.74
CA SER A 81 -14.89 8.36 -21.60
C SER A 81 -15.39 8.14 -20.19
N GLU A 82 -16.27 9.04 -19.75
CA GLU A 82 -16.99 8.87 -18.49
C GLU A 82 -18.17 7.92 -18.69
N ILE A 83 -18.36 7.01 -17.74
CA ILE A 83 -19.47 6.06 -17.70
C ILE A 83 -20.18 6.23 -16.37
N ILE A 84 -21.51 6.37 -16.43
CA ILE A 84 -22.38 6.30 -15.26
C ILE A 84 -23.03 4.94 -15.22
N HIS A 85 -22.71 4.17 -14.19
CA HIS A 85 -23.35 2.89 -13.91
C HIS A 85 -24.36 3.10 -12.79
N ALA A 86 -25.63 3.12 -13.16
CA ALA A 86 -26.73 3.29 -12.24
C ALA A 86 -27.42 1.94 -11.99
N LEU A 87 -27.58 1.58 -10.71
CA LEU A 87 -28.37 0.47 -10.26
C LEU A 87 -29.60 1.01 -9.54
N THR A 88 -30.78 0.82 -10.12
CA THR A 88 -32.02 1.27 -9.48
C THR A 88 -32.29 0.47 -8.21
N GLN A 89 -33.14 1.01 -7.31
CA GLN A 89 -33.54 0.31 -6.09
C GLN A 89 -34.21 -1.03 -6.41
N GLU A 90 -35.08 -1.06 -7.44
CA GLU A 90 -35.77 -2.29 -7.87
C GLU A 90 -34.81 -3.35 -8.44
N GLU A 91 -33.78 -2.93 -9.15
CA GLU A 91 -32.71 -3.82 -9.64
C GLU A 91 -31.87 -4.35 -8.48
N ALA A 92 -31.53 -3.50 -7.51
CA ALA A 92 -30.81 -3.90 -6.31
C ALA A 92 -31.61 -4.94 -5.49
N GLU A 93 -32.90 -4.69 -5.27
CA GLU A 93 -33.80 -5.62 -4.56
C GLU A 93 -33.93 -6.98 -5.26
N ARG A 94 -34.08 -6.97 -6.60
CA ARG A 94 -34.11 -8.22 -7.41
C ARG A 94 -32.82 -9.04 -7.27
N GLN A 95 -31.74 -8.40 -6.94
CA GLN A 95 -30.41 -8.99 -6.82
C GLN A 95 -29.98 -9.24 -5.37
N GLY A 96 -30.88 -8.98 -4.42
CA GLY A 96 -30.63 -9.18 -2.99
C GLY A 96 -29.66 -8.19 -2.38
N LEU A 97 -29.48 -7.01 -3.02
CA LEU A 97 -28.62 -5.96 -2.52
C LEU A 97 -29.40 -5.02 -1.58
N PRO A 98 -28.77 -4.52 -0.51
CA PRO A 98 -29.46 -3.69 0.49
C PRO A 98 -29.86 -2.31 -0.03
N CYS A 99 -29.23 -1.81 -1.11
CA CYS A 99 -29.54 -0.50 -1.70
C CYS A 99 -29.09 -0.45 -3.16
N GLY A 100 -29.80 0.35 -3.98
CA GLY A 100 -29.30 0.81 -5.27
C GLY A 100 -28.09 1.72 -5.10
N GLY A 101 -27.36 1.94 -6.17
CA GLY A 101 -26.19 2.81 -6.14
C GLY A 101 -25.77 3.23 -7.54
N ASN A 102 -25.10 4.37 -7.62
CA ASN A 102 -24.53 4.83 -8.87
C ASN A 102 -23.01 4.87 -8.73
N LEU A 103 -22.32 4.44 -9.78
CA LEU A 103 -20.88 4.56 -9.91
C LEU A 103 -20.60 5.50 -11.08
N ARG A 104 -19.79 6.54 -10.84
CA ARG A 104 -19.17 7.31 -11.91
C ARG A 104 -17.76 6.80 -12.14
N LEU A 105 -17.45 6.47 -13.36
CA LEU A 105 -16.21 5.82 -13.75
C LEU A 105 -15.61 6.53 -14.96
N VAL A 106 -14.30 6.54 -15.08
CA VAL A 106 -13.61 6.83 -16.34
C VAL A 106 -13.08 5.53 -16.90
N GLN A 107 -13.46 5.23 -18.13
CA GLN A 107 -12.91 4.14 -18.92
C GLN A 107 -11.84 4.71 -19.84
N GLU A 108 -10.64 4.14 -19.82
CA GLU A 108 -9.45 4.61 -20.54
C GLU A 108 -8.79 3.47 -21.30
N PRO A 109 -8.80 3.51 -22.64
CA PRO A 109 -8.00 2.59 -23.46
C PRO A 109 -6.51 2.86 -23.24
N VAL A 110 -5.74 1.83 -22.91
CA VAL A 110 -4.28 1.94 -22.78
C VAL A 110 -3.62 1.71 -24.14
N ALA A 111 -3.52 2.76 -24.94
CA ALA A 111 -2.84 2.68 -26.24
C ALA A 111 -1.32 2.58 -26.06
N ASP A 112 -0.74 3.45 -25.27
CA ASP A 112 0.66 3.45 -24.86
C ASP A 112 0.78 3.10 -23.38
N ALA A 113 1.60 2.10 -23.05
CA ALA A 113 1.86 1.69 -21.69
C ALA A 113 3.20 2.23 -21.13
N GLY A 114 3.89 3.09 -21.88
CA GLY A 114 5.17 3.67 -21.47
C GLY A 114 5.05 4.45 -20.16
N TRP A 115 3.99 5.22 -20.00
CA TRP A 115 3.71 5.95 -18.76
C TRP A 115 3.49 5.01 -17.56
N ILE A 116 2.92 3.81 -17.77
CA ILE A 116 2.72 2.83 -16.68
C ILE A 116 4.07 2.30 -16.21
N ALA A 117 4.95 1.93 -17.16
CA ALA A 117 6.29 1.45 -16.84
C ALA A 117 7.09 2.52 -16.07
N GLU A 118 7.05 3.78 -16.53
CA GLU A 118 7.71 4.90 -15.87
C GLU A 118 7.15 5.16 -14.47
N LEU A 119 5.82 5.16 -14.30
CA LEU A 119 5.16 5.33 -13.00
C LEU A 119 5.57 4.24 -12.02
N LEU A 120 5.54 2.98 -12.43
CA LEU A 120 5.94 1.84 -11.59
C LEU A 120 7.42 1.95 -11.19
N GLN A 121 8.32 2.27 -12.13
CA GLN A 121 9.74 2.47 -11.84
C GLN A 121 9.96 3.58 -10.80
N ARG A 122 9.27 4.72 -10.94
CA ARG A 122 9.39 5.85 -10.00
C ARG A 122 8.85 5.49 -8.61
N THR A 123 7.72 4.77 -8.53
CA THR A 123 7.15 4.33 -7.24
C THR A 123 8.02 3.27 -6.56
N GLU A 124 8.70 2.40 -7.31
CA GLU A 124 9.71 1.47 -6.79
C GLU A 124 10.95 2.20 -6.27
N ALA A 125 11.32 3.33 -6.89
CA ALA A 125 12.36 4.23 -6.40
C ALA A 125 11.91 5.13 -5.23
N HIS A 126 10.81 4.78 -4.56
CA HIS A 126 10.21 5.53 -3.44
C HIS A 126 9.80 6.97 -3.77
N GLN A 127 9.47 7.24 -5.04
CA GLN A 127 8.94 8.54 -5.45
C GLN A 127 7.41 8.53 -5.43
N LYS A 128 6.82 9.64 -5.02
CA LYS A 128 5.39 9.91 -5.13
C LYS A 128 5.11 10.56 -6.49
N VAL A 129 4.17 10.00 -7.25
CA VAL A 129 3.91 10.37 -8.64
C VAL A 129 2.45 10.74 -8.81
N ALA A 130 2.21 11.96 -9.30
CA ALA A 130 0.91 12.38 -9.79
C ALA A 130 0.77 12.00 -11.28
N ARG A 131 -0.22 11.17 -11.58
CA ARG A 131 -0.66 10.85 -12.94
C ARG A 131 -1.86 11.72 -13.30
N THR A 132 -1.73 12.54 -14.33
CA THR A 132 -2.83 13.36 -14.84
C THR A 132 -3.23 12.87 -16.23
N LEU A 133 -4.51 12.47 -16.38
CA LEU A 133 -5.14 12.08 -17.64
C LEU A 133 -6.04 13.21 -18.13
N THR A 134 -5.89 13.64 -19.37
CA THR A 134 -6.82 14.56 -20.05
C THR A 134 -7.82 13.74 -20.88
N LEU A 135 -9.11 13.79 -20.54
CA LEU A 135 -10.14 12.96 -21.19
C LEU A 135 -10.27 13.23 -22.68
N ALA A 136 -10.24 14.49 -23.08
CA ALA A 136 -10.45 14.87 -24.47
C ALA A 136 -9.39 14.37 -25.45
N THR A 137 -8.18 14.06 -24.96
CA THR A 137 -7.03 13.65 -25.79
C THR A 137 -6.48 12.28 -25.46
N GLY A 138 -6.82 11.73 -24.27
CA GLY A 138 -6.19 10.51 -23.73
C GLY A 138 -4.73 10.72 -23.30
N THR A 139 -4.26 11.97 -23.26
CA THR A 139 -2.88 12.28 -22.88
C THR A 139 -2.67 12.06 -21.39
N VAL A 140 -1.63 11.29 -21.05
CA VAL A 140 -1.18 11.09 -19.68
C VAL A 140 0.12 11.84 -19.43
N VAL A 141 0.17 12.59 -18.33
CA VAL A 141 1.37 13.31 -17.87
C VAL A 141 1.71 12.84 -16.46
N LEU A 142 2.99 12.53 -16.21
CA LEU A 142 3.51 12.19 -14.90
C LEU A 142 4.29 13.37 -14.31
N ARG A 143 4.03 13.69 -13.04
CA ARG A 143 4.77 14.71 -12.27
C ARG A 143 5.20 14.11 -10.94
N GLU A 144 6.36 14.54 -10.46
CA GLU A 144 6.92 14.08 -9.18
C GLU A 144 6.69 15.08 -8.06
N GLY A 145 6.74 14.55 -6.84
CA GLY A 145 6.88 15.31 -5.61
C GLY A 145 5.58 15.65 -4.90
N GLU A 146 5.72 16.08 -3.66
CA GLU A 146 4.62 16.42 -2.76
C GLU A 146 3.76 17.56 -3.30
N ALA A 147 4.36 18.54 -3.96
CA ALA A 147 3.64 19.67 -4.54
C ALA A 147 2.67 19.27 -5.67
N ALA A 148 2.97 18.17 -6.38
CA ALA A 148 2.09 17.63 -7.42
C ALA A 148 0.98 16.72 -6.86
N CYS A 149 1.11 16.32 -5.59
CA CYS A 149 0.27 15.33 -4.91
C CYS A 149 -0.36 15.91 -3.62
N THR A 150 -1.01 17.06 -3.72
CA THR A 150 -1.70 17.69 -2.57
C THR A 150 -2.92 16.90 -2.12
N GLU A 151 -3.60 16.26 -3.08
CA GLU A 151 -4.72 15.36 -2.85
C GLU A 151 -4.44 14.01 -3.51
N ARG A 152 -5.00 12.95 -2.94
CA ARG A 152 -4.82 11.61 -3.47
C ARG A 152 -5.45 11.44 -4.84
N PHE A 153 -6.62 12.02 -5.04
CA PHE A 153 -7.40 11.91 -6.25
C PHE A 153 -8.25 13.15 -6.46
N THR A 154 -8.21 13.69 -7.68
CA THR A 154 -9.07 14.81 -8.10
C THR A 154 -9.62 14.56 -9.50
N PHE A 155 -10.84 15.04 -9.74
CA PHE A 155 -11.47 15.06 -11.05
C PHE A 155 -12.29 16.34 -11.21
N ASP A 156 -12.03 17.09 -12.27
CA ASP A 156 -12.67 18.37 -12.55
C ASP A 156 -13.64 18.33 -13.75
N GLY A 157 -13.94 17.14 -14.27
CA GLY A 157 -14.77 16.91 -15.46
C GLY A 157 -13.98 16.86 -16.77
N LEU A 158 -12.74 17.33 -16.80
CA LEU A 158 -11.86 17.36 -17.97
C LEU A 158 -10.58 16.57 -17.76
N THR A 159 -10.05 16.68 -16.55
CA THR A 159 -8.79 16.03 -16.15
C THR A 159 -8.99 15.21 -14.88
N LEU A 160 -8.34 14.08 -14.86
CA LEU A 160 -8.26 13.17 -13.72
C LEU A 160 -6.82 13.16 -13.23
N THR A 161 -6.59 13.55 -11.97
CA THR A 161 -5.27 13.41 -11.35
C THR A 161 -5.31 12.40 -10.24
N HIS A 162 -4.42 11.41 -10.31
CA HIS A 162 -4.29 10.35 -9.33
C HIS A 162 -2.86 10.30 -8.79
N CYS A 163 -2.69 10.45 -7.49
CA CYS A 163 -1.42 10.36 -6.78
C CYS A 163 -1.15 8.95 -6.32
N LEU A 164 -0.07 8.36 -6.82
CA LEU A 164 0.33 6.98 -6.58
C LEU A 164 1.72 6.89 -5.94
N GLY A 165 1.90 5.85 -5.11
CA GLY A 165 3.18 5.52 -4.47
C GLY A 165 3.64 6.49 -3.40
N PRO A 166 4.83 6.24 -2.82
CA PRO A 166 5.57 4.98 -2.94
C PRO A 166 4.86 3.83 -2.22
N ARG A 167 5.37 2.59 -2.41
CA ARG A 167 4.89 1.44 -1.64
C ARG A 167 5.20 1.64 -0.16
N TRP A 168 4.24 1.33 0.70
CA TRP A 168 4.51 1.26 2.14
C TRP A 168 5.47 0.12 2.42
N ARG A 169 6.42 0.35 3.31
CA ARG A 169 7.50 -0.57 3.61
C ARG A 169 7.61 -0.83 5.11
N VAL A 170 7.96 -2.06 5.46
CA VAL A 170 8.26 -2.45 6.84
C VAL A 170 9.67 -3.04 6.89
N VAL A 171 10.53 -2.47 7.71
CA VAL A 171 11.83 -3.02 8.05
C VAL A 171 11.71 -3.74 9.39
N VAL A 172 11.96 -5.04 9.40
CA VAL A 172 11.89 -5.89 10.59
C VAL A 172 13.29 -6.26 11.03
N VAL A 173 13.69 -5.85 12.22
CA VAL A 173 14.89 -6.32 12.90
C VAL A 173 14.51 -7.49 13.80
N GLY A 174 15.00 -8.68 13.48
CA GLY A 174 14.70 -9.93 14.17
C GLY A 174 13.73 -10.83 13.42
N ALA A 175 14.25 -11.95 12.88
CA ALA A 175 13.50 -12.96 12.12
C ALA A 175 12.98 -14.13 13.00
N SER A 176 12.59 -13.84 14.24
CA SER A 176 11.91 -14.77 15.14
C SER A 176 10.53 -15.17 14.61
N GLN A 177 9.83 -16.10 15.26
CA GLN A 177 8.45 -16.43 14.88
C GLN A 177 7.54 -15.20 14.82
N LEU A 178 7.72 -14.25 15.74
CA LEU A 178 6.97 -12.99 15.70
C LEU A 178 7.37 -12.15 14.48
N GLY A 179 8.67 -11.97 14.23
CA GLY A 179 9.15 -11.23 13.05
C GLY A 179 8.62 -11.81 11.75
N GLN A 180 8.61 -13.12 11.60
CA GLN A 180 8.05 -13.83 10.44
C GLN A 180 6.52 -13.62 10.31
N ALA A 181 5.79 -13.70 11.43
CA ALA A 181 4.35 -13.49 11.43
C ALA A 181 4.00 -12.04 11.03
N VAL A 182 4.74 -11.04 11.55
CA VAL A 182 4.61 -9.62 11.16
C VAL A 182 4.93 -9.45 9.68
N ALA A 183 6.03 -10.01 9.20
CA ALA A 183 6.45 -9.96 7.79
C ALA A 183 5.38 -10.55 6.87
N GLY A 184 4.82 -11.71 7.22
CA GLY A 184 3.75 -12.35 6.46
C GLY A 184 2.48 -11.51 6.40
N MET A 185 2.03 -10.95 7.52
CA MET A 185 0.83 -10.10 7.57
C MET A 185 1.04 -8.77 6.84
N ALA A 186 2.18 -8.12 7.00
CA ALA A 186 2.50 -6.89 6.30
C ALA A 186 2.50 -7.08 4.78
N ARG A 187 3.02 -8.22 4.31
CA ARG A 187 2.97 -8.60 2.90
C ARG A 187 1.55 -8.81 2.39
N GLN A 188 0.63 -9.38 3.20
CA GLN A 188 -0.79 -9.52 2.83
C GLN A 188 -1.48 -8.16 2.69
N LEU A 189 -0.94 -7.13 3.32
CA LEU A 189 -1.36 -5.73 3.15
C LEU A 189 -0.59 -5.01 2.02
N ASP A 190 0.05 -5.76 1.13
CA ASP A 190 0.85 -5.28 0.01
C ASP A 190 2.03 -4.35 0.40
N MET A 191 2.50 -4.42 1.64
CA MET A 191 3.70 -3.69 2.06
C MET A 191 4.95 -4.39 1.53
N GLU A 192 5.94 -3.64 1.13
CA GLU A 192 7.30 -4.15 0.93
C GLU A 192 7.87 -4.55 2.29
N VAL A 193 8.44 -5.75 2.38
CA VAL A 193 8.97 -6.27 3.63
C VAL A 193 10.46 -6.55 3.51
N LEU A 194 11.23 -5.84 4.33
CA LEU A 194 12.67 -6.01 4.48
C LEU A 194 12.95 -6.61 5.86
N VAL A 195 13.78 -7.65 5.92
CA VAL A 195 14.11 -8.34 7.17
C VAL A 195 15.62 -8.35 7.40
N CYS A 196 16.05 -8.02 8.59
CA CYS A 196 17.44 -8.15 9.04
C CYS A 196 17.51 -8.99 10.32
N ASP A 197 18.32 -10.05 10.29
CA ASP A 197 18.71 -10.79 11.47
C ASP A 197 20.08 -11.43 11.24
N PRO A 198 21.16 -10.94 11.86
CA PRO A 198 22.50 -11.47 11.65
C PRO A 198 22.80 -12.75 12.44
N ARG A 199 21.87 -13.20 13.29
CA ARG A 199 22.11 -14.37 14.15
C ARG A 199 22.09 -15.69 13.35
N PRO A 200 23.00 -16.62 13.63
CA PRO A 200 22.94 -17.97 13.08
C PRO A 200 21.60 -18.67 13.38
N GLY A 201 21.05 -19.38 12.41
CA GLY A 201 19.75 -20.07 12.53
C GLY A 201 18.51 -19.22 12.30
N TYR A 202 18.68 -17.93 11.97
CA TYR A 202 17.62 -17.03 11.51
C TYR A 202 17.81 -16.63 10.04
N GLY A 203 18.28 -17.57 9.23
CA GLY A 203 18.63 -17.39 7.83
C GLY A 203 17.44 -17.26 6.89
N PRO A 204 17.73 -17.00 5.58
CA PRO A 204 16.70 -16.74 4.56
C PRO A 204 15.78 -17.95 4.28
N GLU A 205 16.19 -19.16 4.64
CA GLU A 205 15.38 -20.37 4.53
C GLU A 205 14.09 -20.32 5.35
N ARG A 206 13.99 -19.38 6.29
CA ARG A 206 12.82 -19.13 7.13
C ARG A 206 11.90 -18.05 6.58
N ASP A 207 12.36 -17.32 5.57
CA ASP A 207 11.60 -16.21 5.00
C ASP A 207 10.53 -16.75 4.02
N GLY A 208 9.35 -16.17 4.08
CA GLY A 208 8.30 -16.43 3.11
C GLY A 208 8.58 -15.76 1.76
N PRO A 209 7.83 -16.11 0.71
CA PRO A 209 7.96 -15.47 -0.59
C PRO A 209 7.70 -13.97 -0.51
N GLY A 210 8.44 -13.17 -1.29
CA GLY A 210 8.28 -11.70 -1.36
C GLY A 210 8.81 -10.94 -0.14
N ILE A 211 9.70 -11.56 0.63
CA ILE A 211 10.47 -10.92 1.70
C ILE A 211 11.89 -10.71 1.19
N THR A 212 12.39 -9.49 1.31
CA THR A 212 13.77 -9.14 0.97
C THR A 212 14.61 -9.12 2.24
N ARG A 213 15.71 -9.87 2.23
CA ARG A 213 16.63 -9.87 3.36
C ARG A 213 17.71 -8.81 3.17
N LEU A 214 17.90 -8.01 4.21
CA LEU A 214 18.99 -7.05 4.29
C LEU A 214 20.21 -7.70 4.98
N PRO A 215 21.39 -7.63 4.38
CA PRO A 215 22.61 -8.16 4.99
C PRO A 215 23.16 -7.20 6.06
N GLY A 216 24.06 -7.75 6.91
CA GLY A 216 24.80 -6.96 7.89
C GLY A 216 24.12 -6.83 9.24
N THR A 217 24.65 -5.93 10.05
CA THR A 217 24.13 -5.59 11.37
C THR A 217 22.86 -4.71 11.25
N PRO A 218 21.99 -4.66 12.27
CA PRO A 218 20.74 -3.91 12.20
C PRO A 218 20.89 -2.43 11.88
N ASP A 219 21.92 -1.77 12.36
CA ASP A 219 22.24 -0.36 12.03
C ASP A 219 22.56 -0.19 10.55
N VAL A 220 23.41 -1.07 9.98
CA VAL A 220 23.77 -1.06 8.55
C VAL A 220 22.55 -1.37 7.69
N ALA A 221 21.77 -2.38 8.07
CA ALA A 221 20.58 -2.79 7.33
C ALA A 221 19.49 -1.71 7.32
N VAL A 222 19.21 -1.08 8.46
CA VAL A 222 18.22 0.01 8.55
C VAL A 222 18.73 1.25 7.80
N ALA A 223 20.03 1.58 7.87
CA ALA A 223 20.61 2.67 7.10
C ALA A 223 20.50 2.41 5.59
N ALA A 224 20.82 1.20 5.13
CA ALA A 224 20.71 0.81 3.72
C ALA A 224 19.25 0.86 3.21
N ALA A 225 18.28 0.56 4.08
CA ALA A 225 16.86 0.70 3.76
C ALA A 225 16.43 2.16 3.58
N ALA A 226 17.21 3.13 4.04
CA ALA A 226 16.92 4.58 3.97
C ALA A 226 15.46 4.90 4.33
N PRO A 227 15.03 4.70 5.62
CA PRO A 227 13.62 4.82 5.99
C PRO A 227 13.08 6.23 5.76
N ASP A 228 11.99 6.33 5.03
CA ASP A 228 11.25 7.55 4.70
C ASP A 228 9.88 7.60 5.41
N GLN A 229 9.07 8.60 5.09
CA GLN A 229 7.73 8.79 5.64
C GLN A 229 6.72 7.68 5.24
N HIS A 230 7.10 6.71 4.40
CA HIS A 230 6.32 5.52 4.04
C HIS A 230 6.92 4.23 4.61
N THR A 231 7.94 4.35 5.46
CA THR A 231 8.66 3.22 6.04
C THR A 231 8.38 3.11 7.54
N ALA A 232 7.98 1.91 7.98
CA ALA A 232 7.96 1.51 9.38
C ALA A 232 9.22 0.72 9.73
N VAL A 233 9.78 0.93 10.92
CA VAL A 233 10.87 0.15 11.46
C VAL A 233 10.43 -0.54 12.74
N LEU A 234 10.60 -1.87 12.80
CA LEU A 234 10.18 -2.71 13.91
C LEU A 234 11.37 -3.49 14.48
N ALA A 235 11.68 -3.28 15.76
CA ALA A 235 12.69 -4.03 16.50
C ALA A 235 12.01 -5.15 17.30
N LEU A 236 12.13 -6.38 16.82
CA LEU A 236 11.41 -7.55 17.30
C LEU A 236 12.34 -8.72 17.75
N SER A 237 13.64 -8.47 17.88
CA SER A 237 14.60 -9.51 18.29
C SER A 237 14.53 -9.85 19.77
N HIS A 238 14.06 -8.96 20.60
CA HIS A 238 14.15 -8.97 22.07
C HIS A 238 15.56 -8.75 22.64
N GLU A 239 16.57 -8.62 21.82
CA GLU A 239 17.96 -8.44 22.21
C GLU A 239 18.38 -6.99 22.06
N PRO A 240 18.73 -6.28 23.16
CA PRO A 240 19.14 -4.87 23.07
C PRO A 240 20.35 -4.66 22.15
N ALA A 241 21.26 -5.63 22.07
CA ALA A 241 22.42 -5.55 21.19
C ALA A 241 22.08 -5.53 19.70
N LEU A 242 20.91 -6.06 19.32
CA LEU A 242 20.41 -6.04 17.95
C LEU A 242 19.38 -4.92 17.74
N ASP A 243 18.44 -4.79 18.69
CA ASP A 243 17.34 -3.84 18.57
C ASP A 243 17.83 -2.38 18.65
N ASP A 244 18.66 -2.05 19.64
CA ASP A 244 19.04 -0.66 19.94
C ASP A 244 19.83 0.03 18.81
N PRO A 245 20.81 -0.60 18.11
CA PRO A 245 21.50 0.01 16.97
C PRO A 245 20.56 0.32 15.79
N GLY A 246 19.68 -0.61 15.43
CA GLY A 246 18.70 -0.41 14.37
C GLY A 246 17.69 0.68 14.70
N LEU A 247 17.23 0.74 15.96
CA LEU A 247 16.31 1.78 16.45
C LEU A 247 16.98 3.16 16.44
N TYR A 248 18.27 3.24 16.78
CA TYR A 248 19.01 4.50 16.74
C TYR A 248 18.99 5.09 15.33
N VAL A 249 19.35 4.30 14.32
CA VAL A 249 19.31 4.75 12.92
C VAL A 249 17.89 5.12 12.48
N ALA A 250 16.87 4.34 12.88
CA ALA A 250 15.48 4.64 12.60
C ALA A 250 15.03 5.99 13.19
N LEU A 251 15.45 6.30 14.41
CA LEU A 251 15.12 7.58 15.08
C LEU A 251 15.72 8.80 14.35
N GLN A 252 16.84 8.65 13.66
CA GLN A 252 17.45 9.69 12.83
C GLN A 252 16.79 9.82 11.45
N SER A 253 15.89 8.90 11.08
CA SER A 253 15.23 8.87 9.78
C SER A 253 13.87 9.54 9.79
N GLN A 254 13.20 9.58 8.62
CA GLN A 254 11.84 10.06 8.47
C GLN A 254 10.79 8.94 8.62
N ALA A 255 11.16 7.78 9.18
CA ALA A 255 10.22 6.66 9.36
C ALA A 255 8.92 7.12 10.04
N PHE A 256 7.74 6.74 9.46
CA PHE A 256 6.46 7.14 10.00
C PHE A 256 6.08 6.39 11.29
N TYR A 257 6.68 5.20 11.48
CA TYR A 257 6.47 4.37 12.65
C TYR A 257 7.79 3.73 13.07
N ILE A 258 8.12 3.83 14.35
CA ILE A 258 9.29 3.18 14.95
C ILE A 258 8.80 2.44 16.18
N GLY A 259 8.74 1.11 16.08
CA GLY A 259 8.17 0.27 17.11
C GLY A 259 9.14 -0.75 17.67
N ALA A 260 8.99 -1.05 18.96
CA ALA A 260 9.85 -2.03 19.60
C ALA A 260 9.05 -2.99 20.48
N LEU A 261 9.40 -4.26 20.40
CA LEU A 261 8.85 -5.31 21.23
C LEU A 261 9.34 -5.18 22.69
N GLY A 262 8.49 -5.54 23.64
CA GLY A 262 8.85 -5.59 25.07
C GLY A 262 7.71 -5.21 25.99
N SER A 263 7.97 -5.25 27.29
CA SER A 263 7.04 -4.72 28.31
C SER A 263 7.22 -3.21 28.45
N GLN A 264 6.27 -2.54 29.11
CA GLN A 264 6.39 -1.12 29.46
C GLN A 264 7.70 -0.82 30.22
N ARG A 265 8.06 -1.70 31.17
CA ARG A 265 9.35 -1.59 31.90
C ARG A 265 10.55 -1.65 30.95
N ASN A 266 10.55 -2.60 30.02
CA ASN A 266 11.63 -2.74 29.04
C ASN A 266 11.70 -1.54 28.10
N HIS A 267 10.57 -0.96 27.75
CA HIS A 267 10.51 0.25 26.93
C HIS A 267 11.15 1.45 27.66
N THR A 268 10.83 1.65 28.94
CA THR A 268 11.47 2.71 29.77
C THR A 268 12.99 2.53 29.83
N LEU A 269 13.46 1.30 30.11
CA LEU A 269 14.88 0.99 30.15
C LEU A 269 15.55 1.16 28.78
N ARG A 270 14.86 0.87 27.69
CA ARG A 270 15.35 1.11 26.33
C ARG A 270 15.52 2.59 26.06
N LYS A 271 14.53 3.42 26.38
CA LYS A 271 14.67 4.89 26.23
C LYS A 271 15.86 5.43 27.00
N GLN A 272 16.08 4.96 28.22
CA GLN A 272 17.25 5.32 29.01
C GLN A 272 18.56 4.94 28.30
N ARG A 273 18.69 3.69 27.82
CA ARG A 273 19.90 3.25 27.07
C ARG A 273 20.12 4.06 25.79
N MET A 274 19.04 4.39 25.07
CA MET A 274 19.11 5.20 23.84
C MET A 274 19.64 6.62 24.17
N ALA A 275 19.18 7.24 25.26
CA ALA A 275 19.70 8.51 25.73
C ALA A 275 21.18 8.40 26.15
N ASP A 276 21.52 7.43 27.01
CA ASP A 276 22.85 7.33 27.64
C ASP A 276 23.94 6.91 26.65
N ARG A 277 23.63 5.96 25.74
CA ARG A 277 24.65 5.37 24.83
C ARG A 277 24.70 6.01 23.45
N TYR A 278 23.56 6.48 22.96
CA TYR A 278 23.44 7.01 21.60
C TYR A 278 23.17 8.52 21.57
N GLY A 279 22.96 9.14 22.72
CA GLY A 279 22.69 10.58 22.80
C GLY A 279 21.35 10.98 22.20
N SER A 280 20.38 10.01 22.10
CA SER A 280 19.08 10.29 21.53
C SER A 280 18.33 11.34 22.34
N THR A 281 17.81 12.34 21.65
CA THR A 281 17.06 13.45 22.24
C THR A 281 15.67 13.01 22.71
N GLU A 282 15.04 13.80 23.58
CA GLU A 282 13.67 13.56 24.04
C GLU A 282 12.67 13.55 22.87
N ALA A 283 12.86 14.44 21.89
CA ALA A 283 12.02 14.50 20.69
C ALA A 283 12.11 13.23 19.84
N GLU A 284 13.32 12.70 19.65
CA GLU A 284 13.52 11.42 18.96
C GLU A 284 12.90 10.27 19.75
N LEU A 285 13.14 10.20 21.06
CA LEU A 285 12.59 9.17 21.92
C LEU A 285 11.05 9.22 22.03
N ALA A 286 10.43 10.37 21.82
CA ALA A 286 8.98 10.48 21.73
C ALA A 286 8.39 9.74 20.52
N ARG A 287 9.17 9.57 19.42
CA ARG A 287 8.78 8.82 18.22
C ARG A 287 8.86 7.29 18.41
N LEU A 288 9.58 6.82 19.44
CA LEU A 288 9.73 5.40 19.73
C LEU A 288 8.50 4.86 20.44
N ILE A 289 7.76 3.99 19.79
CA ILE A 289 6.57 3.31 20.30
C ILE A 289 6.96 2.00 20.97
N GLY A 290 6.57 1.82 22.19
CA GLY A 290 6.82 0.58 22.94
C GLY A 290 5.97 0.47 24.21
N PRO A 291 5.40 -0.68 24.45
CA PRO A 291 5.33 -1.87 23.58
C PRO A 291 4.68 -1.59 22.23
N ALA A 292 5.25 -2.11 21.14
CA ALA A 292 4.62 -2.04 19.82
C ALA A 292 3.36 -2.90 19.79
N GLY A 293 2.31 -2.37 19.18
CA GLY A 293 1.02 -3.04 18.99
C GLY A 293 -0.11 -2.52 19.85
N LEU A 294 -1.34 -2.78 19.40
CA LEU A 294 -2.56 -2.47 20.14
C LEU A 294 -2.75 -3.44 21.32
N LYS A 295 -3.44 -3.04 22.36
CA LYS A 295 -3.72 -3.89 23.53
C LYS A 295 -4.85 -4.89 23.22
N LEU A 296 -4.55 -5.94 22.46
CA LEU A 296 -5.52 -6.99 22.10
C LEU A 296 -5.56 -8.16 23.09
N GLY A 297 -4.61 -8.23 24.05
CA GLY A 297 -4.54 -9.29 25.07
C GLY A 297 -3.95 -10.60 24.60
N GLY A 298 -3.61 -10.77 23.33
CA GLY A 298 -3.00 -11.96 22.76
C GLY A 298 -1.54 -12.18 23.22
N LYS A 299 -1.13 -13.44 23.33
CA LYS A 299 0.22 -13.84 23.77
C LYS A 299 0.96 -14.71 22.77
N THR A 300 0.25 -15.24 21.77
CA THR A 300 0.92 -16.02 20.71
C THR A 300 1.64 -15.09 19.72
N PRO A 301 2.69 -15.54 19.05
CA PRO A 301 3.39 -14.74 18.03
C PRO A 301 2.44 -14.17 16.96
N SER A 302 1.46 -14.94 16.52
CA SER A 302 0.48 -14.49 15.50
C SER A 302 -0.47 -13.39 16.04
N GLU A 303 -0.97 -13.52 17.27
CA GLU A 303 -1.82 -12.48 17.89
C GLU A 303 -1.06 -11.19 18.17
N MET A 304 0.21 -11.32 18.59
CA MET A 304 1.09 -10.17 18.78
C MET A 304 1.41 -9.51 17.42
N ALA A 305 1.63 -10.29 16.37
CA ALA A 305 1.83 -9.79 15.01
C ALA A 305 0.59 -9.02 14.51
N LEU A 306 -0.61 -9.58 14.71
CA LEU A 306 -1.86 -8.89 14.39
C LEU A 306 -1.97 -7.54 15.11
N SER A 307 -1.65 -7.52 16.41
CA SER A 307 -1.64 -6.31 17.24
C SER A 307 -0.71 -5.23 16.68
N ILE A 308 0.53 -5.62 16.31
CA ILE A 308 1.54 -4.71 15.74
C ILE A 308 1.09 -4.21 14.37
N VAL A 309 0.67 -5.09 13.48
CA VAL A 309 0.26 -4.72 12.12
C VAL A 309 -1.02 -3.87 12.14
N ALA A 310 -1.96 -4.14 13.03
CA ALA A 310 -3.14 -3.29 13.21
C ALA A 310 -2.77 -1.87 13.65
N GLN A 311 -1.80 -1.71 14.56
CA GLN A 311 -1.29 -0.40 14.96
C GLN A 311 -0.57 0.31 13.80
N LEU A 312 0.22 -0.41 13.00
CA LEU A 312 0.81 0.14 11.76
C LEU A 312 -0.25 0.73 10.83
N VAL A 313 -1.33 -0.03 10.59
CA VAL A 313 -2.45 0.42 9.74
C VAL A 313 -3.14 1.63 10.34
N GLN A 314 -3.33 1.66 11.65
CA GLN A 314 -3.92 2.79 12.37
C GLN A 314 -3.09 4.07 12.17
N VAL A 315 -1.78 4.01 12.44
CA VAL A 315 -0.87 5.17 12.31
C VAL A 315 -0.74 5.61 10.85
N LYS A 316 -0.58 4.65 9.92
CA LYS A 316 -0.56 4.90 8.48
C LYS A 316 -1.77 5.72 7.99
N ASN A 317 -2.93 5.48 8.55
CA ASN A 317 -4.17 6.18 8.19
C ASN A 317 -4.40 7.46 9.00
N GLY A 318 -3.40 7.97 9.72
CA GLY A 318 -3.48 9.22 10.49
C GLY A 318 -4.34 9.14 11.74
N LEU A 319 -4.69 7.93 12.20
CA LEU A 319 -5.45 7.75 13.43
C LEU A 319 -4.49 7.72 14.62
N ALA A 320 -4.80 8.51 15.65
CA ALA A 320 -3.99 8.53 16.87
C ALA A 320 -3.95 7.14 17.53
N THR A 321 -2.76 6.76 18.01
CA THR A 321 -2.62 5.55 18.82
C THR A 321 -3.31 5.78 20.16
N VAL A 322 -4.38 5.06 20.43
CA VAL A 322 -4.99 5.03 21.76
C VAL A 322 -4.03 4.29 22.69
N SER A 323 -3.46 5.01 23.64
CA SER A 323 -2.52 4.52 24.66
C SER A 323 -3.17 3.58 25.68
#